data_973834865d7b603a8c26b2cef5cb2e6f
#
_entry.id   973834865d7b603a8c26b2cef5cb2e6f
#
_cell.length_a   1.000
_cell.length_b   1.000
_cell.length_c   1.000
_cell.angle_alpha   90.00
_cell.angle_beta   90.00
_cell.angle_gamma   90.00
#
_symmetry.space_group_name_H-M   'P 1'
#
loop_
_entity.id
_entity.type
_entity.pdbx_description
1 polymer ?
#
loop_
_entity_poly.entity_id
_entity_poly.type
_entity_poly.pdbx_seq_one_letter_code
_entity_poly.pdbx_strand_id
1 'polypeptide(L)'
;MTTLTTLAYLVAASLFIVGLKRLASPRTARGGNRMASLGMFVAVVAALVSQGMLSPVELAAGLALGGAIGLWLARSTEMTSMPELVAAFNGFGGAASALVAGAEVLRAGGTPYREYTEAGETLTLVPDLGPADLAVVAVSVLIGAVTFSGSFVAWGKLRGRSLDSFPGIRLVSIAIALGVIAAAVLLTISGESGNPEMPPLLLAALAVGALLLGVVLVLPIGGADMPVVVALLNSYSGLAAAATGFVLGNVALVVSGALVGASGLILTRIMCDAMNRSLANVLLGGFGAEASSGGSASGAEEERPVRRTTPDDVAVMMSYSQRGYGLAVAQAQHECREMADLLADEGVEVVYAIHPVAGRMPGHMNVLLAEANVPYDQLVEAEEANPDFPQTDVVLVVGANDVVNPSAREDPESPIYGMPILNVDEAQQVIVLKRSMSTGYAGIQNPLFFKDNTQMLFGDAKASLKAIVEELKALQPA
;
A
#
# COMPACT_ATOMS: atom_id res chain seq x y z
N MET A 1 24.90 20.42 -17.41
CA MET A 1 25.19 19.03 -16.91
C MET A 1 26.35 18.46 -17.72
N THR A 2 27.29 17.79 -17.09
CA THR A 2 28.36 17.10 -17.80
C THR A 2 27.80 15.85 -18.50
N THR A 3 28.36 15.46 -19.63
CA THR A 3 27.96 14.24 -20.36
C THR A 3 27.96 13.00 -19.44
N LEU A 4 28.88 12.96 -18.47
CA LEU A 4 28.99 11.85 -17.51
C LEU A 4 27.77 11.76 -16.58
N THR A 5 27.27 12.88 -16.07
CA THR A 5 26.09 12.90 -15.18
C THR A 5 24.81 12.52 -15.92
N THR A 6 24.68 12.96 -17.20
CA THR A 6 23.56 12.55 -18.04
C THR A 6 23.56 11.04 -18.30
N LEU A 7 24.75 10.46 -18.60
CA LEU A 7 24.88 9.00 -18.74
C LEU A 7 24.58 8.25 -17.44
N ALA A 8 25.02 8.76 -16.29
CA ALA A 8 24.72 8.16 -15.00
C ALA A 8 23.20 8.15 -14.72
N TYR A 9 22.50 9.24 -15.01
CA TYR A 9 21.03 9.29 -14.87
C TYR A 9 20.33 8.34 -15.85
N LEU A 10 20.82 8.18 -17.07
CA LEU A 10 20.29 7.21 -18.02
C LEU A 10 20.44 5.77 -17.53
N VAL A 11 21.62 5.44 -16.98
CA VAL A 11 21.87 4.13 -16.34
C VAL A 11 20.94 3.91 -15.16
N ALA A 12 20.79 4.90 -14.28
CA ALA A 12 19.89 4.83 -13.13
C ALA A 12 18.44 4.58 -13.56
N ALA A 13 17.93 5.34 -14.53
CA ALA A 13 16.59 5.18 -15.08
C ALA A 13 16.39 3.78 -15.70
N SER A 14 17.38 3.28 -16.44
CA SER A 14 17.34 1.92 -17.01
C SER A 14 17.28 0.85 -15.94
N LEU A 15 18.04 0.99 -14.86
CA LEU A 15 18.03 0.08 -13.72
C LEU A 15 16.68 0.11 -12.99
N PHE A 16 16.02 1.28 -12.86
CA PHE A 16 14.69 1.39 -12.32
C PHE A 16 13.65 0.66 -13.18
N ILE A 17 13.65 0.89 -14.51
CA ILE A 17 12.72 0.24 -15.43
C ILE A 17 12.84 -1.29 -15.35
N VAL A 18 14.07 -1.81 -15.44
CA VAL A 18 14.32 -3.26 -15.36
C VAL A 18 14.02 -3.79 -13.96
N GLY A 19 14.35 -3.02 -12.92
CA GLY A 19 14.04 -3.34 -11.53
C GLY A 19 12.53 -3.51 -11.31
N LEU A 20 11.72 -2.52 -11.72
CA LEU A 20 10.26 -2.58 -11.64
C LEU A 20 9.67 -3.75 -12.42
N LYS A 21 10.14 -4.01 -13.65
CA LYS A 21 9.71 -5.17 -14.42
C LYS A 21 9.97 -6.48 -13.68
N ARG A 22 11.10 -6.61 -12.98
CA ARG A 22 11.43 -7.80 -12.20
C ARG A 22 10.69 -7.93 -10.87
N LEU A 23 10.19 -6.83 -10.33
CA LEU A 23 9.33 -6.82 -9.13
C LEU A 23 7.94 -7.41 -9.38
N ALA A 24 7.49 -7.48 -10.64
CA ALA A 24 6.18 -8.03 -11.00
C ALA A 24 6.03 -9.55 -10.74
N SER A 25 7.13 -10.29 -10.49
CA SER A 25 7.08 -11.72 -10.18
C SER A 25 7.84 -12.02 -8.88
N PRO A 26 7.27 -12.81 -7.94
CA PRO A 26 7.91 -13.19 -6.69
C PRO A 26 9.29 -13.84 -6.90
N ARG A 27 9.43 -14.66 -7.92
CA ARG A 27 10.70 -15.35 -8.28
C ARG A 27 11.84 -14.38 -8.62
N THR A 28 11.54 -13.23 -9.20
CA THR A 28 12.54 -12.24 -9.66
C THR A 28 12.60 -11.00 -8.78
N ALA A 29 11.64 -10.81 -7.87
CA ALA A 29 11.47 -9.60 -7.08
C ALA A 29 12.72 -9.21 -6.26
N ARG A 30 13.39 -10.15 -5.62
CA ARG A 30 14.65 -9.89 -4.88
C ARG A 30 15.74 -9.30 -5.78
N GLY A 31 15.88 -9.83 -7.00
CA GLY A 31 16.80 -9.31 -8.02
C GLY A 31 16.39 -7.92 -8.52
N GLY A 32 15.09 -7.72 -8.74
CA GLY A 32 14.52 -6.44 -9.13
C GLY A 32 14.78 -5.34 -8.08
N ASN A 33 14.57 -5.65 -6.80
CA ASN A 33 14.84 -4.72 -5.71
C ASN A 33 16.33 -4.32 -5.61
N ARG A 34 17.25 -5.27 -5.78
CA ARG A 34 18.70 -4.98 -5.81
C ARG A 34 19.06 -4.06 -7.00
N MET A 35 18.46 -4.28 -8.17
CA MET A 35 18.69 -3.42 -9.34
C MET A 35 18.14 -2.00 -9.13
N ALA A 36 16.93 -1.87 -8.57
CA ALA A 36 16.35 -0.57 -8.23
C ALA A 36 17.19 0.17 -7.18
N SER A 37 17.68 -0.53 -6.15
CA SER A 37 18.57 0.04 -5.13
C SER A 37 19.89 0.52 -5.71
N LEU A 38 20.47 -0.25 -6.65
CA LEU A 38 21.67 0.19 -7.36
C LEU A 38 21.40 1.41 -8.23
N GLY A 39 20.26 1.45 -8.94
CA GLY A 39 19.83 2.62 -9.70
C GLY A 39 19.67 3.86 -8.82
N MET A 40 19.07 3.72 -7.64
CA MET A 40 18.97 4.79 -6.65
C MET A 40 20.35 5.28 -6.22
N PHE A 41 21.26 4.38 -5.88
CA PHE A 41 22.62 4.73 -5.49
C PHE A 41 23.35 5.53 -6.60
N VAL A 42 23.26 5.07 -7.86
CA VAL A 42 23.86 5.78 -9.00
C VAL A 42 23.24 7.17 -9.19
N ALA A 43 21.90 7.28 -9.08
CA ALA A 43 21.20 8.57 -9.20
C ALA A 43 21.61 9.56 -8.10
N VAL A 44 21.69 9.08 -6.84
CA VAL A 44 22.12 9.90 -5.72
C VAL A 44 23.56 10.38 -5.92
N VAL A 45 24.50 9.50 -6.22
CA VAL A 45 25.90 9.88 -6.47
C VAL A 45 26.00 10.88 -7.63
N ALA A 46 25.29 10.66 -8.73
CA ALA A 46 25.26 11.58 -9.87
C ALA A 46 24.70 12.97 -9.49
N ALA A 47 23.63 13.01 -8.69
CA ALA A 47 23.08 14.27 -8.19
C ALA A 47 24.06 15.03 -7.31
N LEU A 48 24.76 14.34 -6.42
CA LEU A 48 25.75 14.92 -5.52
C LEU A 48 26.94 15.51 -6.25
N VAL A 49 27.43 14.81 -7.27
CA VAL A 49 28.56 15.27 -8.08
C VAL A 49 28.16 16.44 -9.00
N SER A 50 26.88 16.48 -9.48
CA SER A 50 26.48 17.46 -10.48
C SER A 50 26.04 18.80 -9.91
N GLN A 51 25.50 18.82 -8.69
CA GLN A 51 24.80 20.00 -8.19
C GLN A 51 25.69 20.97 -7.38
N GLY A 52 26.77 20.47 -6.75
CA GLY A 52 27.72 21.31 -5.99
C GLY A 52 27.10 22.22 -4.92
N MET A 53 25.84 21.97 -4.55
CA MET A 53 25.02 22.87 -3.73
C MET A 53 25.17 22.68 -2.23
N LEU A 54 25.53 21.48 -1.81
CA LEU A 54 25.73 21.14 -0.40
C LEU A 54 27.22 21.03 -0.09
N SER A 55 27.60 21.51 1.08
CA SER A 55 28.93 21.20 1.57
C SER A 55 29.08 19.68 1.79
N PRO A 56 30.27 19.10 1.61
CA PRO A 56 30.50 17.69 1.87
C PRO A 56 30.05 17.24 3.27
N VAL A 57 30.07 18.15 4.24
CA VAL A 57 29.67 17.89 5.63
C VAL A 57 28.14 17.74 5.76
N GLU A 58 27.37 18.67 5.16
CA GLU A 58 25.88 18.61 5.16
C GLU A 58 25.37 17.36 4.48
N LEU A 59 26.02 17.01 3.36
CA LEU A 59 25.74 15.81 2.62
C LEU A 59 25.99 14.54 3.43
N ALA A 60 27.20 14.44 4.03
CA ALA A 60 27.57 13.30 4.87
C ALA A 60 26.63 13.18 6.08
N ALA A 61 26.26 14.31 6.70
CA ALA A 61 25.33 14.34 7.82
C ALA A 61 23.93 13.85 7.41
N GLY A 62 23.38 14.32 6.27
CA GLY A 62 22.09 13.91 5.77
C GLY A 62 22.03 12.41 5.42
N LEU A 63 23.06 11.91 4.74
CA LEU A 63 23.19 10.49 4.41
C LEU A 63 23.35 9.61 5.66
N ALA A 64 24.17 10.05 6.62
CA ALA A 64 24.38 9.30 7.85
C ALA A 64 23.11 9.24 8.71
N LEU A 65 22.43 10.37 8.93
CA LEU A 65 21.19 10.42 9.69
C LEU A 65 20.07 9.67 9.01
N GLY A 66 19.79 9.94 7.74
CA GLY A 66 18.75 9.28 6.98
C GLY A 66 19.01 7.78 6.85
N GLY A 67 20.24 7.39 6.57
CA GLY A 67 20.68 6.00 6.48
C GLY A 67 20.56 5.26 7.82
N ALA A 68 20.96 5.88 8.92
CA ALA A 68 20.85 5.29 10.25
C ALA A 68 19.38 5.07 10.66
N ILE A 69 18.53 6.09 10.48
CA ILE A 69 17.09 6.01 10.78
C ILE A 69 16.43 4.96 9.89
N GLY A 70 16.69 4.99 8.58
CA GLY A 70 16.11 4.03 7.63
C GLY A 70 16.54 2.60 7.92
N LEU A 71 17.80 2.36 8.23
CA LEU A 71 18.33 1.04 8.57
C LEU A 71 17.75 0.53 9.89
N TRP A 72 17.63 1.41 10.89
CA TRP A 72 16.99 1.04 12.15
C TRP A 72 15.53 0.66 11.97
N LEU A 73 14.74 1.47 11.26
CA LEU A 73 13.35 1.17 10.95
C LEU A 73 13.21 -0.14 10.18
N ALA A 74 14.03 -0.35 9.14
CA ALA A 74 13.98 -1.55 8.33
C ALA A 74 14.30 -2.84 9.10
N ARG A 75 15.15 -2.76 10.15
CA ARG A 75 15.51 -3.91 10.98
C ARG A 75 14.58 -4.14 12.17
N SER A 76 13.98 -3.08 12.69
CA SER A 76 13.09 -3.17 13.86
C SER A 76 11.63 -3.43 13.52
N THR A 77 11.24 -3.30 12.25
CA THR A 77 9.84 -3.48 11.82
C THR A 77 9.59 -4.94 11.48
N GLU A 78 8.59 -5.51 12.15
CA GLU A 78 8.09 -6.85 11.82
C GLU A 78 7.40 -6.85 10.45
N MET A 79 7.40 -7.99 9.76
CA MET A 79 6.78 -8.15 8.43
C MET A 79 5.29 -7.85 8.45
N THR A 80 4.62 -8.17 9.55
CA THR A 80 3.20 -7.87 9.78
C THR A 80 2.87 -6.39 9.85
N SER A 81 3.86 -5.55 10.21
CA SER A 81 3.78 -4.09 10.29
C SER A 81 4.28 -3.38 9.01
N MET A 82 4.60 -4.13 7.95
CA MET A 82 5.06 -3.56 6.67
C MET A 82 4.09 -2.55 6.05
N PRO A 83 2.75 -2.75 6.07
CA PRO A 83 1.81 -1.77 5.52
C PRO A 83 1.92 -0.40 6.18
N GLU A 84 2.15 -0.38 7.50
CA GLU A 84 2.33 0.83 8.29
C GLU A 84 3.64 1.53 7.92
N LEU A 85 4.72 0.77 7.77
CA LEU A 85 6.03 1.28 7.38
C LEU A 85 5.99 1.88 5.97
N VAL A 86 5.33 1.21 5.02
CA VAL A 86 5.13 1.70 3.66
C VAL A 86 4.34 3.01 3.65
N ALA A 87 3.27 3.11 4.44
CA ALA A 87 2.52 4.36 4.57
C ALA A 87 3.40 5.50 5.10
N ALA A 88 4.21 5.25 6.13
CA ALA A 88 5.13 6.24 6.67
C ALA A 88 6.18 6.70 5.63
N PHE A 89 6.78 5.77 4.89
CA PHE A 89 7.77 6.10 3.84
C PHE A 89 7.15 6.88 2.68
N ASN A 90 5.92 6.56 2.28
CA ASN A 90 5.19 7.37 1.32
C ASN A 90 5.03 8.81 1.80
N GLY A 91 4.68 8.99 3.06
CA GLY A 91 4.58 10.31 3.67
C GLY A 91 5.90 11.08 3.58
N PHE A 92 7.00 10.48 4.02
CA PHE A 92 8.32 11.13 3.95
C PHE A 92 8.75 11.44 2.51
N GLY A 93 8.43 10.57 1.54
CA GLY A 93 8.67 10.83 0.11
C GLY A 93 7.89 12.04 -0.39
N GLY A 94 6.62 12.17 -0.01
CA GLY A 94 5.80 13.33 -0.31
C GLY A 94 6.35 14.62 0.32
N ALA A 95 6.74 14.56 1.60
CA ALA A 95 7.36 15.69 2.29
C ALA A 95 8.67 16.12 1.61
N ALA A 96 9.54 15.18 1.25
CA ALA A 96 10.79 15.47 0.56
C ALA A 96 10.54 16.21 -0.77
N SER A 97 9.59 15.73 -1.58
CA SER A 97 9.22 16.37 -2.84
C SER A 97 8.68 17.80 -2.63
N ALA A 98 7.79 17.99 -1.65
CA ALA A 98 7.22 19.31 -1.34
C ALA A 98 8.30 20.28 -0.85
N LEU A 99 9.19 19.83 0.04
CA LEU A 99 10.25 20.66 0.61
C LEU A 99 11.28 21.06 -0.46
N VAL A 100 11.69 20.14 -1.31
CA VAL A 100 12.68 20.41 -2.37
C VAL A 100 12.09 21.38 -3.39
N ALA A 101 10.86 21.16 -3.87
CA ALA A 101 10.21 22.07 -4.80
C ALA A 101 9.94 23.44 -4.17
N GLY A 102 9.51 23.48 -2.89
CA GLY A 102 9.28 24.72 -2.17
C GLY A 102 10.56 25.52 -1.91
N ALA A 103 11.67 24.83 -1.64
CA ALA A 103 12.98 25.48 -1.44
C ALA A 103 13.44 26.27 -2.65
N GLU A 104 13.07 25.84 -3.87
CA GLU A 104 13.43 26.56 -5.10
C GLU A 104 12.75 27.93 -5.18
N VAL A 105 11.48 28.05 -4.74
CA VAL A 105 10.78 29.35 -4.64
C VAL A 105 11.47 30.26 -3.61
N LEU A 106 11.87 29.71 -2.47
CA LEU A 106 12.54 30.48 -1.43
C LEU A 106 13.93 30.96 -1.88
N ARG A 107 14.62 30.16 -2.69
CA ARG A 107 15.92 30.55 -3.30
C ARG A 107 15.74 31.65 -4.31
N ALA A 108 14.73 31.56 -5.17
CA ALA A 108 14.46 32.59 -6.19
C ALA A 108 14.10 33.94 -5.57
N GLY A 109 13.41 33.94 -4.41
CA GLY A 109 12.99 35.17 -3.71
C GLY A 109 14.04 35.85 -2.83
N GLY A 110 15.19 35.23 -2.55
CA GLY A 110 16.04 35.70 -1.46
C GLY A 110 17.55 35.84 -1.69
N THR A 111 18.14 35.16 -2.63
CA THR A 111 19.59 35.21 -2.84
C THR A 111 19.98 35.20 -4.32
N PRO A 112 20.89 36.08 -4.75
CA PRO A 112 21.42 36.02 -6.12
C PRO A 112 22.10 34.66 -6.36
N TYR A 113 21.69 33.96 -7.39
CA TYR A 113 22.17 32.61 -7.72
C TYR A 113 23.63 32.59 -8.20
N ARG A 114 24.11 33.70 -8.80
CA ARG A 114 25.48 33.96 -9.20
C ARG A 114 25.70 35.47 -9.37
N GLU A 115 26.73 35.98 -8.71
CA GLU A 115 27.33 37.24 -9.14
C GLU A 115 28.22 36.95 -10.34
N TYR A 116 27.88 37.54 -11.43
CA TYR A 116 28.61 37.46 -12.69
C TYR A 116 29.12 38.86 -13.04
N THR A 117 30.41 39.03 -13.07
CA THR A 117 31.01 40.33 -13.42
C THR A 117 31.44 40.28 -14.89
N GLU A 118 30.72 40.97 -15.76
CA GLU A 118 31.08 41.17 -17.15
C GLU A 118 31.28 42.68 -17.37
N ALA A 119 32.42 43.04 -17.95
CA ALA A 119 32.79 44.43 -18.24
C ALA A 119 32.76 45.44 -17.10
N GLY A 120 32.89 44.97 -15.81
CA GLY A 120 32.91 45.84 -14.62
C GLY A 120 31.54 46.09 -14.00
N GLU A 121 30.48 45.54 -14.54
CA GLU A 121 29.14 45.50 -13.92
C GLU A 121 28.89 44.15 -13.31
N THR A 122 28.45 44.14 -12.06
CA THR A 122 28.04 42.94 -11.35
C THR A 122 26.58 42.66 -11.68
N LEU A 123 26.33 41.70 -12.57
CA LEU A 123 25.00 41.21 -12.89
C LEU A 123 24.63 40.11 -11.90
N THR A 124 23.60 40.33 -11.13
CA THR A 124 22.98 39.33 -10.27
C THR A 124 21.95 38.53 -11.06
N LEU A 125 22.26 37.29 -11.40
CA LEU A 125 21.28 36.34 -11.93
C LEU A 125 20.44 35.80 -10.82
N VAL A 126 19.25 36.36 -10.62
CA VAL A 126 18.18 35.76 -9.82
C VAL A 126 17.53 34.69 -10.70
N PRO A 127 17.31 33.45 -10.20
CA PRO A 127 16.51 32.49 -10.96
C PRO A 127 15.11 33.08 -11.15
N ASP A 128 14.78 33.43 -12.34
CA ASP A 128 13.43 33.90 -12.68
C ASP A 128 12.55 32.64 -12.84
N LEU A 129 11.76 32.35 -11.80
CA LEU A 129 10.76 31.30 -11.86
C LEU A 129 9.56 31.84 -12.63
N GLY A 130 9.46 31.47 -13.89
CA GLY A 130 8.31 31.79 -14.71
C GLY A 130 7.01 31.11 -14.17
N PRO A 131 5.85 31.54 -14.68
CA PRO A 131 4.56 30.96 -14.30
C PRO A 131 4.51 29.43 -14.47
N ALA A 132 5.18 28.89 -15.48
CA ALA A 132 5.27 27.45 -15.72
C ALA A 132 6.03 26.72 -14.59
N ASP A 133 7.14 27.29 -14.13
CA ASP A 133 7.93 26.71 -13.04
C ASP A 133 7.17 26.75 -11.73
N LEU A 134 6.51 27.89 -11.44
CA LEU A 134 5.66 28.03 -10.25
C LEU A 134 4.44 27.11 -10.28
N ALA A 135 3.86 26.84 -11.46
CA ALA A 135 2.80 25.85 -11.61
C ALA A 135 3.27 24.45 -11.23
N VAL A 136 4.45 24.05 -11.70
CA VAL A 136 5.04 22.74 -11.39
C VAL A 136 5.42 22.64 -9.91
N VAL A 137 5.96 23.71 -9.32
CA VAL A 137 6.20 23.79 -7.88
C VAL A 137 4.89 23.66 -7.11
N ALA A 138 3.84 24.38 -7.50
CA ALA A 138 2.53 24.31 -6.85
C ALA A 138 1.97 22.87 -6.87
N VAL A 139 2.06 22.17 -7.98
CA VAL A 139 1.65 20.77 -8.13
C VAL A 139 2.48 19.87 -7.23
N SER A 140 3.80 20.01 -7.21
CA SER A 140 4.68 19.20 -6.37
C SER A 140 4.42 19.40 -4.88
N VAL A 141 4.26 20.65 -4.44
CA VAL A 141 3.98 20.98 -3.03
C VAL A 141 2.59 20.51 -2.63
N LEU A 142 1.58 20.72 -3.47
CA LEU A 142 0.21 20.25 -3.24
C LEU A 142 0.18 18.73 -3.04
N ILE A 143 0.65 17.99 -4.04
CA ILE A 143 0.57 16.52 -4.01
C ILE A 143 1.48 15.97 -2.91
N GLY A 144 2.68 16.52 -2.74
CA GLY A 144 3.62 16.08 -1.71
C GLY A 144 3.12 16.30 -0.29
N ALA A 145 2.52 17.46 0.00
CA ALA A 145 1.97 17.78 1.33
C ALA A 145 0.71 16.97 1.65
N VAL A 146 -0.21 16.79 0.68
CA VAL A 146 -1.37 15.89 0.81
C VAL A 146 -0.91 14.47 1.09
N THR A 147 0.09 13.98 0.36
CA THR A 147 0.65 12.64 0.54
C THR A 147 1.27 12.49 1.93
N PHE A 148 2.02 13.47 2.40
CA PHE A 148 2.62 13.45 3.72
C PHE A 148 1.58 13.27 4.82
N SER A 149 0.66 14.21 4.94
CA SER A 149 -0.33 14.21 6.02
C SER A 149 -1.33 13.06 5.89
N GLY A 150 -1.82 12.75 4.68
CA GLY A 150 -2.70 11.63 4.41
C GLY A 150 -2.08 10.28 4.75
N SER A 151 -0.79 10.09 4.45
CA SER A 151 -0.05 8.87 4.80
C SER A 151 0.10 8.66 6.30
N PHE A 152 0.28 9.73 7.07
CA PHE A 152 0.34 9.61 8.54
C PHE A 152 -1.03 9.32 9.16
N VAL A 153 -2.12 9.82 8.58
CA VAL A 153 -3.48 9.40 8.97
C VAL A 153 -3.69 7.91 8.65
N ALA A 154 -3.32 7.47 7.45
CA ALA A 154 -3.40 6.05 7.07
C ALA A 154 -2.56 5.16 7.98
N TRP A 155 -1.32 5.55 8.29
CA TRP A 155 -0.45 4.87 9.25
C TRP A 155 -1.10 4.72 10.64
N GLY A 156 -1.73 5.80 11.15
CA GLY A 156 -2.45 5.76 12.44
C GLY A 156 -3.61 4.77 12.43
N LYS A 157 -4.39 4.72 11.34
CA LYS A 157 -5.52 3.80 11.17
C LYS A 157 -5.08 2.35 11.04
N LEU A 158 -4.00 2.08 10.29
CA LEU A 158 -3.43 0.74 10.17
C LEU A 158 -2.96 0.19 11.53
N ARG A 159 -2.52 1.05 12.45
CA ARG A 159 -2.19 0.71 13.84
C ARG A 159 -3.41 0.55 14.75
N GLY A 160 -4.60 0.56 14.20
CA GLY A 160 -5.84 0.38 14.96
C GLY A 160 -6.26 1.59 15.82
N ARG A 161 -5.69 2.78 15.56
CA ARG A 161 -6.17 4.01 16.20
C ARG A 161 -7.51 4.39 15.58
N SER A 162 -8.55 4.51 16.40
CA SER A 162 -9.83 5.09 15.96
C SER A 162 -9.61 6.59 15.73
N LEU A 163 -9.55 6.98 14.47
CA LEU A 163 -9.56 8.37 14.05
C LEU A 163 -10.92 8.59 13.39
N ASP A 164 -11.88 9.04 14.19
CA ASP A 164 -13.26 9.18 13.74
C ASP A 164 -13.43 10.46 12.91
N SER A 165 -14.28 10.36 11.90
CA SER A 165 -14.69 11.52 11.12
C SER A 165 -15.73 12.33 11.90
N PHE A 166 -15.78 13.62 11.67
CA PHE A 166 -16.78 14.53 12.29
C PHE A 166 -17.87 14.92 11.30
N PRO A 167 -19.10 15.23 11.77
CA PRO A 167 -20.16 15.70 10.90
C PRO A 167 -19.75 16.95 10.13
N GLY A 168 -20.00 16.98 8.82
CA GLY A 168 -19.65 18.11 7.96
C GLY A 168 -18.24 18.09 7.38
N ILE A 169 -17.42 17.05 7.64
CA ILE A 169 -16.05 16.91 7.09
C ILE A 169 -16.01 17.07 5.57
N ARG A 170 -17.08 16.65 4.86
CA ARG A 170 -17.21 16.82 3.41
C ARG A 170 -17.17 18.29 2.98
N LEU A 171 -17.96 19.15 3.64
CA LEU A 171 -17.98 20.58 3.34
C LEU A 171 -16.65 21.23 3.66
N VAL A 172 -16.03 20.84 4.77
CA VAL A 172 -14.69 21.28 5.15
C VAL A 172 -13.66 20.86 4.12
N SER A 173 -13.69 19.61 3.64
CA SER A 173 -12.77 19.11 2.60
C SER A 173 -12.92 19.89 1.30
N ILE A 174 -14.16 20.18 0.86
CA ILE A 174 -14.41 20.96 -0.35
C ILE A 174 -13.91 22.40 -0.17
N ALA A 175 -14.17 23.04 0.96
CA ALA A 175 -13.72 24.41 1.22
C ALA A 175 -12.19 24.51 1.24
N ILE A 176 -11.50 23.56 1.89
CA ILE A 176 -10.04 23.50 1.90
C ILE A 176 -9.50 23.23 0.47
N ALA A 177 -10.10 22.29 -0.27
CA ALA A 177 -9.67 21.99 -1.65
C ALA A 177 -9.78 23.22 -2.56
N LEU A 178 -10.90 23.98 -2.48
CA LEU A 178 -11.05 25.21 -3.23
C LEU A 178 -10.02 26.27 -2.83
N GLY A 179 -9.75 26.42 -1.53
CA GLY A 179 -8.71 27.33 -1.03
C GLY A 179 -7.32 26.97 -1.51
N VAL A 180 -7.00 25.67 -1.52
CA VAL A 180 -5.71 25.12 -2.00
C VAL A 180 -5.56 25.34 -3.50
N ILE A 181 -6.61 25.07 -4.29
CA ILE A 181 -6.61 25.35 -5.73
C ILE A 181 -6.42 26.85 -6.00
N ALA A 182 -7.13 27.71 -5.27
CA ALA A 182 -6.96 29.15 -5.40
C ALA A 182 -5.53 29.60 -5.06
N ALA A 183 -4.94 29.08 -3.97
CA ALA A 183 -3.55 29.37 -3.59
C ALA A 183 -2.56 28.90 -4.67
N ALA A 184 -2.78 27.72 -5.28
CA ALA A 184 -1.94 27.20 -6.37
C ALA A 184 -2.03 28.10 -7.61
N VAL A 185 -3.23 28.52 -8.01
CA VAL A 185 -3.42 29.42 -9.16
C VAL A 185 -2.81 30.79 -8.89
N LEU A 186 -3.02 31.36 -7.71
CA LEU A 186 -2.45 32.65 -7.32
C LEU A 186 -0.91 32.58 -7.28
N LEU A 187 -0.33 31.48 -6.78
CA LEU A 187 1.12 31.26 -6.81
C LEU A 187 1.64 31.26 -8.24
N THR A 188 0.95 30.58 -9.16
CA THR A 188 1.34 30.54 -10.59
C THR A 188 1.33 31.94 -11.21
N ILE A 189 0.27 32.73 -10.98
CA ILE A 189 0.13 34.07 -11.53
C ILE A 189 1.08 35.08 -10.86
N SER A 190 1.48 34.83 -9.61
CA SER A 190 2.35 35.75 -8.86
C SER A 190 3.74 35.91 -9.49
N GLY A 191 4.18 34.96 -10.32
CA GLY A 191 5.41 35.08 -11.11
C GLY A 191 5.44 36.27 -12.06
N GLU A 192 4.27 36.79 -12.46
CA GLU A 192 4.18 37.99 -13.35
C GLU A 192 4.03 39.29 -12.54
N SER A 193 3.78 39.19 -11.24
CA SER A 193 3.41 40.37 -10.41
C SER A 193 4.56 41.31 -10.07
N GLY A 194 5.82 40.87 -10.24
CA GLY A 194 7.00 41.61 -9.85
C GLY A 194 7.17 41.87 -8.35
N ASN A 195 6.31 41.24 -7.50
CA ASN A 195 6.39 41.36 -6.04
C ASN A 195 7.10 40.11 -5.45
N PRO A 196 8.33 40.23 -4.95
CA PRO A 196 9.11 39.07 -4.49
C PRO A 196 8.59 38.43 -3.19
N GLU A 197 7.73 39.10 -2.43
CA GLU A 197 7.17 38.57 -1.16
C GLU A 197 5.92 37.72 -1.38
N MET A 198 5.24 37.86 -2.52
CA MET A 198 4.00 37.10 -2.79
C MET A 198 4.21 35.61 -2.96
N PRO A 199 5.18 35.12 -3.76
CA PRO A 199 5.35 33.69 -3.97
C PRO A 199 5.63 32.91 -2.67
N PRO A 200 6.49 33.34 -1.74
CA PRO A 200 6.71 32.63 -0.49
C PRO A 200 5.47 32.55 0.41
N LEU A 201 4.67 33.63 0.46
CA LEU A 201 3.44 33.64 1.25
C LEU A 201 2.38 32.69 0.70
N LEU A 202 2.18 32.71 -0.62
CA LEU A 202 1.24 31.83 -1.30
C LEU A 202 1.69 30.36 -1.22
N LEU A 203 3.00 30.10 -1.31
CA LEU A 203 3.58 28.78 -1.10
C LEU A 203 3.29 28.26 0.31
N ALA A 204 3.45 29.09 1.35
CA ALA A 204 3.14 28.71 2.72
C ALA A 204 1.66 28.41 2.90
N ALA A 205 0.77 29.24 2.33
CA ALA A 205 -0.68 29.03 2.36
C ALA A 205 -1.07 27.73 1.64
N LEU A 206 -0.47 27.47 0.47
CA LEU A 206 -0.64 26.22 -0.29
C LEU A 206 -0.20 25.01 0.53
N ALA A 207 1.00 25.04 1.12
CA ALA A 207 1.54 23.94 1.89
C ALA A 207 0.68 23.61 3.11
N VAL A 208 0.29 24.62 3.90
CA VAL A 208 -0.58 24.44 5.07
C VAL A 208 -1.95 23.92 4.65
N GLY A 209 -2.56 24.51 3.62
CA GLY A 209 -3.86 24.06 3.10
C GLY A 209 -3.79 22.61 2.58
N ALA A 210 -2.73 22.24 1.88
CA ALA A 210 -2.52 20.88 1.37
C ALA A 210 -2.30 19.86 2.50
N LEU A 211 -1.57 20.22 3.55
CA LEU A 211 -1.44 19.39 4.76
C LEU A 211 -2.80 19.12 5.42
N LEU A 212 -3.61 20.16 5.58
CA LEU A 212 -4.95 20.02 6.14
C LEU A 212 -5.84 19.16 5.21
N LEU A 213 -5.75 19.39 3.90
CA LEU A 213 -6.49 18.62 2.90
C LEU A 213 -6.18 17.12 2.97
N GLY A 214 -4.91 16.74 3.08
CA GLY A 214 -4.51 15.33 3.20
C GLY A 214 -5.11 14.66 4.45
N VAL A 215 -5.18 15.37 5.58
CA VAL A 215 -5.81 14.84 6.79
C VAL A 215 -7.32 14.62 6.55
N VAL A 216 -8.05 15.65 6.08
CA VAL A 216 -9.52 15.57 5.96
C VAL A 216 -9.98 14.64 4.85
N LEU A 217 -9.14 14.37 3.84
CA LEU A 217 -9.44 13.41 2.78
C LEU A 217 -9.34 11.96 3.27
N VAL A 218 -8.33 11.63 4.08
CA VAL A 218 -8.08 10.24 4.51
C VAL A 218 -8.85 9.91 5.79
N LEU A 219 -9.20 10.90 6.59
CA LEU A 219 -9.88 10.71 7.87
C LEU A 219 -11.21 9.93 7.77
N PRO A 220 -12.10 10.13 6.78
CA PRO A 220 -13.37 9.41 6.69
C PRO A 220 -13.25 8.00 6.12
N ILE A 221 -12.10 7.63 5.53
CA ILE A 221 -11.95 6.35 4.84
C ILE A 221 -11.76 5.21 5.87
N GLY A 222 -12.48 4.10 5.70
CA GLY A 222 -12.43 2.95 6.60
C GLY A 222 -11.11 2.18 6.54
N GLY A 223 -10.81 1.41 7.60
CA GLY A 223 -9.58 0.60 7.68
C GLY A 223 -9.47 -0.46 6.59
N ALA A 224 -10.60 -1.00 6.12
CA ALA A 224 -10.66 -1.97 5.02
C ALA A 224 -10.14 -1.41 3.69
N ASP A 225 -10.40 -0.11 3.43
CA ASP A 225 -10.01 0.56 2.20
C ASP A 225 -8.58 1.16 2.28
N MET A 226 -7.92 1.07 3.44
CA MET A 226 -6.57 1.62 3.64
C MET A 226 -5.52 1.08 2.65
N PRO A 227 -5.51 -0.20 2.25
CA PRO A 227 -4.58 -0.67 1.23
C PRO A 227 -4.69 0.09 -0.10
N VAL A 228 -5.91 0.40 -0.55
CA VAL A 228 -6.16 1.19 -1.76
C VAL A 228 -5.65 2.62 -1.59
N VAL A 229 -5.93 3.22 -0.42
CA VAL A 229 -5.47 4.58 -0.08
C VAL A 229 -3.95 4.67 -0.06
N VAL A 230 -3.27 3.69 0.55
CA VAL A 230 -1.80 3.65 0.60
C VAL A 230 -1.21 3.51 -0.80
N ALA A 231 -1.79 2.67 -1.66
CA ALA A 231 -1.36 2.52 -3.06
C ALA A 231 -1.55 3.83 -3.85
N LEU A 232 -2.68 4.53 -3.65
CA LEU A 232 -2.95 5.83 -4.27
C LEU A 232 -1.98 6.91 -3.77
N LEU A 233 -1.72 6.98 -2.48
CA LEU A 233 -0.76 7.93 -1.89
C LEU A 233 0.67 7.63 -2.37
N ASN A 234 1.03 6.36 -2.59
CA ASN A 234 2.29 5.99 -3.22
C ASN A 234 2.39 6.51 -4.67
N SER A 235 1.31 6.40 -5.44
CA SER A 235 1.23 7.01 -6.76
C SER A 235 1.43 8.52 -6.70
N TYR A 236 0.76 9.19 -5.77
CA TYR A 236 0.89 10.63 -5.58
C TYR A 236 2.31 11.04 -5.18
N SER A 237 2.98 10.26 -4.32
CA SER A 237 4.39 10.45 -3.99
C SER A 237 5.28 10.40 -5.25
N GLY A 238 5.01 9.42 -6.14
CA GLY A 238 5.71 9.33 -7.42
C GLY A 238 5.45 10.53 -8.33
N LEU A 239 4.21 10.99 -8.45
CA LEU A 239 3.86 12.16 -9.26
C LEU A 239 4.48 13.45 -8.69
N ALA A 240 4.51 13.61 -7.38
CA ALA A 240 5.19 14.74 -6.72
C ALA A 240 6.69 14.73 -7.02
N ALA A 241 7.33 13.55 -6.96
CA ALA A 241 8.74 13.40 -7.31
C ALA A 241 9.01 13.73 -8.80
N ALA A 242 8.12 13.31 -9.70
CA ALA A 242 8.23 13.66 -11.12
C ALA A 242 8.12 15.18 -11.33
N ALA A 243 7.16 15.84 -10.70
CA ALA A 243 7.00 17.30 -10.74
C ALA A 243 8.26 18.00 -10.18
N THR A 244 8.78 17.57 -9.04
CA THR A 244 10.05 18.08 -8.50
C THR A 244 11.20 17.88 -9.49
N GLY A 245 11.23 16.75 -10.20
CA GLY A 245 12.22 16.47 -11.23
C GLY A 245 12.20 17.48 -12.37
N PHE A 246 11.03 17.96 -12.78
CA PHE A 246 10.92 19.05 -13.77
C PHE A 246 11.50 20.37 -13.23
N VAL A 247 11.15 20.74 -12.00
CA VAL A 247 11.68 21.96 -11.36
C VAL A 247 13.21 21.94 -11.31
N LEU A 248 13.79 20.79 -10.97
CA LEU A 248 15.25 20.62 -10.84
C LEU A 248 15.96 20.32 -12.17
N GLY A 249 15.24 20.13 -13.26
CA GLY A 249 15.81 19.65 -14.53
C GLY A 249 16.42 18.25 -14.43
N ASN A 250 15.96 17.40 -13.50
CA ASN A 250 16.49 16.08 -13.25
C ASN A 250 15.67 14.98 -13.93
N VAL A 251 16.14 14.54 -15.10
CA VAL A 251 15.46 13.53 -15.92
C VAL A 251 15.29 12.19 -15.18
N ALA A 252 16.25 11.77 -14.36
CA ALA A 252 16.12 10.50 -13.63
C ALA A 252 14.97 10.56 -12.61
N LEU A 253 14.79 11.70 -11.95
CA LEU A 253 13.70 11.91 -11.01
C LEU A 253 12.35 11.99 -11.74
N VAL A 254 12.29 12.63 -12.90
CA VAL A 254 11.08 12.67 -13.76
C VAL A 254 10.68 11.24 -14.15
N VAL A 255 11.61 10.47 -14.72
CA VAL A 255 11.33 9.11 -15.21
C VAL A 255 10.94 8.18 -14.08
N SER A 256 11.71 8.14 -13.00
CA SER A 256 11.42 7.25 -11.86
C SER A 256 10.12 7.63 -11.15
N GLY A 257 9.88 8.93 -10.96
CA GLY A 257 8.64 9.43 -10.36
C GLY A 257 7.41 9.12 -11.21
N ALA A 258 7.48 9.31 -12.52
CA ALA A 258 6.40 8.97 -13.45
C ALA A 258 6.10 7.46 -13.46
N LEU A 259 7.14 6.61 -13.44
CA LEU A 259 6.97 5.16 -13.38
C LEU A 259 6.29 4.72 -12.08
N VAL A 260 6.73 5.24 -10.95
CA VAL A 260 6.10 4.95 -9.64
C VAL A 260 4.67 5.48 -9.61
N GLY A 261 4.45 6.70 -10.12
CA GLY A 261 3.12 7.29 -10.22
C GLY A 261 2.16 6.44 -11.04
N ALA A 262 2.57 6.04 -12.25
CA ALA A 262 1.76 5.21 -13.13
C ALA A 262 1.51 3.81 -12.54
N SER A 263 2.54 3.14 -12.04
CA SER A 263 2.40 1.80 -11.45
C SER A 263 1.49 1.80 -10.22
N GLY A 264 1.59 2.84 -9.38
CA GLY A 264 0.71 3.00 -8.22
C GLY A 264 -0.76 3.22 -8.60
N LEU A 265 -1.05 4.01 -9.66
CA LEU A 265 -2.42 4.18 -10.16
C LEU A 265 -2.99 2.88 -10.73
N ILE A 266 -2.20 2.15 -11.52
CA ILE A 266 -2.60 0.84 -12.06
C ILE A 266 -2.90 -0.13 -10.91
N LEU A 267 -2.02 -0.20 -9.91
CA LEU A 267 -2.22 -1.06 -8.75
C LEU A 267 -3.47 -0.66 -7.96
N THR A 268 -3.69 0.63 -7.74
CA THR A 268 -4.90 1.16 -7.09
C THR A 268 -6.16 0.70 -7.82
N ARG A 269 -6.17 0.76 -9.15
CA ARG A 269 -7.30 0.32 -9.97
C ARG A 269 -7.52 -1.18 -9.84
N ILE A 270 -6.47 -2.01 -10.00
CA ILE A 270 -6.56 -3.47 -9.86
C ILE A 270 -7.12 -3.83 -8.48
N MET A 271 -6.70 -3.14 -7.42
CA MET A 271 -7.21 -3.37 -6.07
C MET A 271 -8.69 -2.98 -5.95
N CYS A 272 -9.10 -1.86 -6.54
CA CYS A 272 -10.50 -1.46 -6.58
C CYS A 272 -11.36 -2.51 -7.30
N ASP A 273 -10.90 -2.98 -8.46
CA ASP A 273 -11.58 -4.01 -9.26
C ASP A 273 -11.67 -5.33 -8.46
N ALA A 274 -10.59 -5.74 -7.78
CA ALA A 274 -10.57 -6.94 -6.95
C ALA A 274 -11.45 -6.85 -5.69
N MET A 275 -11.76 -5.63 -5.22
CA MET A 275 -12.70 -5.38 -4.12
C MET A 275 -14.12 -5.11 -4.63
N ASN A 276 -14.35 -5.17 -5.93
CA ASN A 276 -15.60 -4.75 -6.60
C ASN A 276 -16.08 -3.35 -6.18
N ARG A 277 -15.14 -2.41 -6.07
CA ARG A 277 -15.40 -1.01 -5.70
C ARG A 277 -14.79 -0.06 -6.70
N SER A 278 -15.52 0.99 -7.07
CA SER A 278 -14.91 2.07 -7.85
C SER A 278 -13.97 2.91 -6.97
N LEU A 279 -12.90 3.46 -7.56
CA LEU A 279 -12.02 4.38 -6.85
C LEU A 279 -12.78 5.58 -6.27
N ALA A 280 -13.81 6.06 -6.99
CA ALA A 280 -14.69 7.11 -6.50
C ALA A 280 -15.43 6.66 -5.23
N ASN A 281 -15.93 5.42 -5.16
CA ASN A 281 -16.57 4.89 -3.97
C ASN A 281 -15.60 4.76 -2.79
N VAL A 282 -14.34 4.40 -3.02
CA VAL A 282 -13.32 4.35 -1.95
C VAL A 282 -13.02 5.75 -1.42
N LEU A 283 -12.82 6.73 -2.30
CA LEU A 283 -12.48 8.10 -1.92
C LEU A 283 -13.69 8.88 -1.38
N LEU A 284 -14.88 8.62 -1.93
CA LEU A 284 -16.13 9.29 -1.56
C LEU A 284 -17.01 8.42 -0.68
N GLY A 285 -16.85 7.12 -0.70
CA GLY A 285 -17.71 6.12 -0.08
C GLY A 285 -17.57 6.06 1.44
N GLY A 286 -16.50 6.57 2.02
CA GLY A 286 -16.47 6.90 3.44
C GLY A 286 -17.60 7.87 3.84
N PHE A 287 -18.19 8.54 2.87
CA PHE A 287 -19.35 9.42 3.02
C PHE A 287 -20.70 8.73 2.80
N GLY A 288 -20.72 7.49 2.28
CA GLY A 288 -21.94 6.70 1.98
C GLY A 288 -22.16 5.52 2.94
N ALA A 289 -21.13 5.11 3.68
CA ALA A 289 -21.25 4.02 4.65
C ALA A 289 -22.18 4.38 5.84
N GLU A 290 -22.38 5.67 6.12
CA GLU A 290 -23.39 6.11 7.10
C GLU A 290 -24.83 6.01 6.58
N ALA A 291 -25.04 5.97 5.26
CA ALA A 291 -26.39 5.85 4.69
C ALA A 291 -26.90 4.39 4.63
N SER A 292 -25.99 3.41 4.72
CA SER A 292 -26.37 1.98 4.77
C SER A 292 -26.42 1.40 6.18
N SER A 293 -26.01 2.14 7.22
CA SER A 293 -26.20 1.72 8.62
C SER A 293 -27.59 2.05 9.16
N GLY A 294 -28.46 2.64 8.33
CA GLY A 294 -29.87 2.94 8.66
C GLY A 294 -30.87 1.84 8.25
N GLY A 295 -30.43 0.79 7.63
CA GLY A 295 -31.18 -0.42 7.37
C GLY A 295 -30.87 -1.45 8.48
N SER A 296 -31.45 -1.25 9.66
CA SER A 296 -31.71 -2.35 10.58
C SER A 296 -32.65 -3.32 9.88
N ALA A 297 -32.10 -4.22 9.07
CA ALA A 297 -32.72 -5.51 8.94
C ALA A 297 -32.56 -6.20 10.29
N SER A 298 -33.42 -5.88 11.23
CA SER A 298 -33.82 -6.76 12.31
C SER A 298 -34.62 -7.92 11.71
N GLY A 299 -34.00 -8.64 10.80
CA GLY A 299 -34.31 -10.05 10.60
C GLY A 299 -33.76 -10.74 11.81
N ALA A 300 -34.64 -11.41 12.57
CA ALA A 300 -34.24 -12.32 13.61
C ALA A 300 -33.05 -13.15 13.11
N GLU A 301 -31.92 -13.08 13.82
CA GLU A 301 -30.82 -14.02 13.62
C GLU A 301 -31.44 -15.41 13.91
N GLU A 302 -31.86 -16.09 12.84
CA GLU A 302 -32.05 -17.52 12.94
C GLU A 302 -30.67 -18.06 13.31
N GLU A 303 -30.53 -18.54 14.55
CA GLU A 303 -29.40 -19.32 15.00
C GLU A 303 -29.35 -20.61 14.18
N ARG A 304 -28.81 -20.52 12.96
CA ARG A 304 -28.54 -21.70 12.15
C ARG A 304 -27.44 -22.49 12.85
N PRO A 305 -27.64 -23.79 13.10
CA PRO A 305 -26.63 -24.59 13.75
C PRO A 305 -25.39 -24.69 12.87
N VAL A 306 -24.23 -24.37 13.43
CA VAL A 306 -22.92 -24.60 12.79
C VAL A 306 -22.32 -25.91 13.28
N ARG A 307 -21.67 -26.63 12.37
CA ARG A 307 -20.89 -27.81 12.74
C ARG A 307 -19.58 -27.38 13.35
N ARG A 308 -19.27 -27.82 14.57
CA ARG A 308 -17.99 -27.54 15.23
C ARG A 308 -17.07 -28.73 15.08
N THR A 309 -15.79 -28.47 14.98
CA THR A 309 -14.74 -29.49 14.94
C THR A 309 -13.65 -29.21 15.98
N THR A 310 -12.78 -30.16 16.20
CA THR A 310 -11.64 -30.10 17.14
C THR A 310 -10.32 -30.18 16.37
N PRO A 311 -9.18 -29.74 16.94
CA PRO A 311 -7.88 -29.91 16.31
C PRO A 311 -7.55 -31.37 15.94
N ASP A 312 -7.97 -32.33 16.79
CA ASP A 312 -7.76 -33.77 16.59
C ASP A 312 -8.51 -34.24 15.32
N ASP A 313 -9.81 -33.88 15.20
CA ASP A 313 -10.62 -34.24 14.03
C ASP A 313 -10.04 -33.64 12.76
N VAL A 314 -9.56 -32.39 12.84
CA VAL A 314 -8.92 -31.70 11.72
C VAL A 314 -7.63 -32.40 11.31
N ALA A 315 -6.77 -32.78 12.25
CA ALA A 315 -5.53 -33.49 11.98
C ALA A 315 -5.79 -34.82 11.25
N VAL A 316 -6.78 -35.59 11.72
CA VAL A 316 -7.20 -36.85 11.10
C VAL A 316 -7.73 -36.61 9.68
N MET A 317 -8.63 -35.61 9.49
CA MET A 317 -9.16 -35.30 8.15
C MET A 317 -8.05 -34.92 7.16
N MET A 318 -7.06 -34.14 7.61
CA MET A 318 -5.96 -33.67 6.76
C MET A 318 -4.96 -34.77 6.43
N SER A 319 -4.66 -35.69 7.36
CA SER A 319 -3.71 -36.80 7.12
C SER A 319 -4.22 -37.81 6.09
N TYR A 320 -5.53 -37.91 5.87
CA TYR A 320 -6.15 -38.78 4.86
C TYR A 320 -6.49 -38.05 3.55
N SER A 321 -6.21 -36.74 3.44
CA SER A 321 -6.50 -35.95 2.24
C SER A 321 -5.40 -36.07 1.18
N GLN A 322 -5.75 -35.89 -0.09
CA GLN A 322 -4.77 -35.84 -1.19
C GLN A 322 -4.37 -34.42 -1.57
N ARG A 323 -5.23 -33.43 -1.30
CA ARG A 323 -4.99 -31.98 -1.57
C ARG A 323 -5.60 -31.11 -0.50
N GLY A 324 -4.88 -30.05 -0.08
CA GLY A 324 -5.36 -29.07 0.90
C GLY A 324 -4.94 -27.64 0.59
N TYR A 325 -5.80 -26.65 0.89
CA TYR A 325 -5.60 -25.22 0.63
C TYR A 325 -5.89 -24.37 1.88
N GLY A 326 -5.19 -23.25 2.07
CA GLY A 326 -5.59 -22.23 3.02
C GLY A 326 -4.50 -21.26 3.50
N LEU A 327 -4.80 -19.95 3.62
CA LEU A 327 -4.18 -19.04 4.60
C LEU A 327 -4.74 -17.61 4.56
N ALA A 328 -4.95 -16.96 5.73
CA ALA A 328 -5.18 -15.53 5.88
C ALA A 328 -4.50 -14.95 7.14
N VAL A 329 -4.51 -13.62 7.29
CA VAL A 329 -3.74 -12.77 8.21
C VAL A 329 -3.95 -13.11 9.71
N ALA A 330 -3.37 -14.18 10.19
CA ALA A 330 -3.43 -14.55 11.62
C ALA A 330 -2.07 -14.58 12.31
N GLN A 331 -1.01 -14.09 11.65
CA GLN A 331 0.39 -14.18 12.12
C GLN A 331 0.81 -15.64 12.47
N ALA A 332 0.26 -16.59 11.74
CA ALA A 332 0.45 -18.02 11.93
C ALA A 332 1.13 -18.69 10.74
N GLN A 333 1.89 -17.92 9.97
CA GLN A 333 2.56 -18.38 8.75
C GLN A 333 3.58 -19.48 9.01
N HIS A 334 4.23 -19.47 10.18
CA HIS A 334 5.23 -20.48 10.54
C HIS A 334 4.55 -21.80 10.94
N GLU A 335 3.50 -21.73 11.73
CA GLU A 335 2.69 -22.90 12.13
C GLU A 335 1.99 -23.52 10.93
N CYS A 336 1.50 -22.67 10.00
CA CYS A 336 0.94 -23.12 8.73
C CYS A 336 1.96 -23.85 7.86
N ARG A 337 3.18 -23.33 7.80
CA ARG A 337 4.28 -23.97 7.09
C ARG A 337 4.64 -25.32 7.71
N GLU A 338 4.80 -25.38 9.03
CA GLU A 338 5.12 -26.60 9.75
C GLU A 338 4.07 -27.68 9.51
N MET A 339 2.78 -27.31 9.57
CA MET A 339 1.67 -28.20 9.26
C MET A 339 1.76 -28.74 7.82
N ALA A 340 2.01 -27.86 6.86
CA ALA A 340 2.12 -28.24 5.46
C ALA A 340 3.30 -29.18 5.19
N ASP A 341 4.45 -28.95 5.84
CA ASP A 341 5.63 -29.80 5.73
C ASP A 341 5.34 -31.21 6.27
N LEU A 342 4.67 -31.32 7.43
CA LEU A 342 4.26 -32.62 8.01
C LEU A 342 3.29 -33.39 7.09
N LEU A 343 2.32 -32.69 6.50
CA LEU A 343 1.38 -33.30 5.56
C LEU A 343 2.07 -33.74 4.26
N ALA A 344 3.00 -32.95 3.77
CA ALA A 344 3.78 -33.30 2.59
C ALA A 344 4.66 -34.54 2.81
N ASP A 345 5.21 -34.71 4.01
CA ASP A 345 5.97 -35.91 4.39
C ASP A 345 5.09 -37.18 4.39
N GLU A 346 3.78 -37.01 4.59
CA GLU A 346 2.78 -38.11 4.47
C GLU A 346 2.24 -38.29 3.05
N GLY A 347 2.73 -37.50 2.08
CA GLY A 347 2.34 -37.58 0.68
C GLY A 347 1.12 -36.74 0.30
N VAL A 348 0.65 -35.86 1.17
CA VAL A 348 -0.43 -34.90 0.89
C VAL A 348 0.11 -33.73 0.07
N GLU A 349 -0.50 -33.44 -1.06
CA GLU A 349 -0.20 -32.24 -1.85
C GLU A 349 -0.81 -30.99 -1.17
N VAL A 350 0.03 -30.09 -0.64
CA VAL A 350 -0.41 -28.86 0.02
C VAL A 350 -0.11 -27.65 -0.84
N VAL A 351 -1.14 -26.82 -1.11
CA VAL A 351 -1.07 -25.61 -1.92
C VAL A 351 -1.70 -24.45 -1.16
N TYR A 352 -1.16 -23.25 -1.33
CA TYR A 352 -1.63 -22.02 -0.71
C TYR A 352 -2.39 -21.17 -1.73
N ALA A 353 -3.71 -21.12 -1.63
CA ALA A 353 -4.54 -20.27 -2.48
C ALA A 353 -4.54 -18.84 -1.94
N ILE A 354 -4.12 -17.91 -2.78
CA ILE A 354 -3.93 -16.50 -2.41
C ILE A 354 -4.97 -15.64 -3.09
N HIS A 355 -5.71 -14.88 -2.30
CA HIS A 355 -6.62 -13.87 -2.81
C HIS A 355 -5.89 -12.53 -2.97
N PRO A 356 -6.03 -11.80 -4.10
CA PRO A 356 -5.23 -10.61 -4.41
C PRO A 356 -5.38 -9.46 -3.41
N VAL A 357 -6.52 -9.37 -2.74
CA VAL A 357 -6.80 -8.34 -1.73
C VAL A 357 -6.84 -8.86 -0.29
N ALA A 358 -6.47 -10.14 -0.07
CA ALA A 358 -6.36 -10.65 1.29
C ALA A 358 -5.22 -9.96 2.03
N GLY A 359 -5.52 -9.43 3.23
CA GLY A 359 -4.53 -8.78 4.06
C GLY A 359 -4.68 -7.25 4.13
N ARG A 360 -3.57 -6.56 4.38
CA ARG A 360 -3.51 -5.10 4.62
C ARG A 360 -2.71 -4.33 3.55
N MET A 361 -2.17 -5.02 2.56
CA MET A 361 -1.46 -4.45 1.41
C MET A 361 -1.46 -5.46 0.25
N PRO A 362 -1.24 -5.03 -1.00
CA PRO A 362 -1.06 -5.93 -2.13
C PRO A 362 0.07 -6.93 -1.89
N GLY A 363 -0.19 -8.20 -2.18
CA GLY A 363 0.79 -9.27 -1.98
C GLY A 363 1.13 -9.57 -0.51
N HIS A 364 0.29 -9.13 0.44
CA HIS A 364 0.57 -9.33 1.87
C HIS A 364 0.76 -10.81 2.21
N MET A 365 -0.06 -11.69 1.66
CA MET A 365 0.07 -13.14 1.89
C MET A 365 1.36 -13.68 1.32
N ASN A 366 1.74 -13.25 0.12
CA ASN A 366 3.01 -13.66 -0.52
C ASN A 366 4.21 -13.25 0.33
N VAL A 367 4.16 -12.08 0.97
CA VAL A 367 5.24 -11.61 1.87
C VAL A 367 5.33 -12.48 3.13
N LEU A 368 4.20 -12.78 3.80
CA LEU A 368 4.18 -13.61 5.01
C LEU A 368 4.61 -15.05 4.72
N LEU A 369 4.16 -15.62 3.61
CA LEU A 369 4.55 -16.97 3.21
C LEU A 369 6.03 -17.03 2.78
N ALA A 370 6.54 -15.99 2.14
CA ALA A 370 7.97 -15.87 1.84
C ALA A 370 8.83 -15.73 3.12
N GLU A 371 8.32 -15.06 4.17
CA GLU A 371 8.97 -15.00 5.48
C GLU A 371 9.05 -16.41 6.11
N ALA A 372 7.98 -17.19 6.00
CA ALA A 372 7.97 -18.58 6.43
C ALA A 372 8.77 -19.52 5.52
N ASN A 373 9.40 -19.01 4.46
CA ASN A 373 10.14 -19.79 3.44
C ASN A 373 9.28 -20.84 2.70
N VAL A 374 7.99 -20.56 2.49
CA VAL A 374 7.13 -21.40 1.64
C VAL A 374 7.63 -21.32 0.19
N PRO A 375 7.78 -22.46 -0.51
CA PRO A 375 8.18 -22.49 -1.91
C PRO A 375 7.18 -21.73 -2.80
N TYR A 376 7.69 -20.95 -3.77
CA TYR A 376 6.82 -20.12 -4.63
C TYR A 376 5.91 -20.92 -5.57
N ASP A 377 6.26 -22.16 -5.86
CA ASP A 377 5.47 -23.09 -6.67
C ASP A 377 4.25 -23.65 -5.94
N GLN A 378 4.22 -23.53 -4.60
CA GLN A 378 3.05 -23.83 -3.78
C GLN A 378 2.09 -22.64 -3.63
N LEU A 379 2.46 -21.45 -4.10
CA LEU A 379 1.64 -20.25 -4.03
C LEU A 379 0.85 -20.08 -5.32
N VAL A 380 -0.47 -20.20 -5.22
CA VAL A 380 -1.39 -20.19 -6.37
C VAL A 380 -2.38 -19.03 -6.21
N GLU A 381 -2.53 -18.22 -7.25
CA GLU A 381 -3.48 -17.10 -7.26
C GLU A 381 -4.93 -17.61 -7.36
N ALA A 382 -5.89 -16.82 -6.88
CA ALA A 382 -7.30 -17.21 -6.80
C ALA A 382 -7.90 -17.69 -8.13
N GLU A 383 -7.53 -17.06 -9.25
CA GLU A 383 -8.03 -17.43 -10.58
C GLU A 383 -7.53 -18.82 -11.03
N GLU A 384 -6.33 -19.19 -10.62
CA GLU A 384 -5.71 -20.47 -10.92
C GLU A 384 -6.17 -21.56 -9.93
N ALA A 385 -6.43 -21.19 -8.66
CA ALA A 385 -6.87 -22.11 -7.62
C ALA A 385 -8.36 -22.51 -7.74
N ASN A 386 -9.24 -21.60 -8.17
CA ASN A 386 -10.68 -21.81 -8.20
C ASN A 386 -11.12 -23.05 -9.01
N PRO A 387 -10.56 -23.37 -10.18
CA PRO A 387 -10.91 -24.58 -10.91
C PRO A 387 -10.59 -25.90 -10.21
N ASP A 388 -9.67 -25.87 -9.22
CA ASP A 388 -9.19 -27.06 -8.53
C ASP A 388 -9.99 -27.41 -7.27
N PHE A 389 -10.76 -26.46 -6.71
CA PHE A 389 -11.53 -26.70 -5.49
C PHE A 389 -12.50 -27.90 -5.58
N PRO A 390 -13.23 -28.15 -6.68
CA PRO A 390 -14.12 -29.31 -6.78
C PRO A 390 -13.40 -30.68 -6.62
N GLN A 391 -12.09 -30.71 -6.85
CA GLN A 391 -11.24 -31.90 -6.71
C GLN A 391 -10.42 -31.91 -5.42
N THR A 392 -10.59 -30.88 -4.58
CA THR A 392 -9.86 -30.73 -3.33
C THR A 392 -10.60 -31.43 -2.20
N ASP A 393 -9.90 -32.31 -1.49
CA ASP A 393 -10.50 -33.08 -0.37
C ASP A 393 -10.80 -32.19 0.83
N VAL A 394 -9.81 -31.40 1.27
CA VAL A 394 -9.93 -30.55 2.45
C VAL A 394 -9.39 -29.16 2.16
N VAL A 395 -10.17 -28.13 2.48
CA VAL A 395 -9.74 -26.74 2.49
C VAL A 395 -9.72 -26.20 3.91
N LEU A 396 -8.59 -25.68 4.34
CA LEU A 396 -8.45 -24.97 5.61
C LEU A 396 -8.45 -23.46 5.37
N VAL A 397 -9.50 -22.78 5.82
CA VAL A 397 -9.64 -21.32 5.77
C VAL A 397 -9.13 -20.73 7.08
N VAL A 398 -8.04 -19.95 7.02
CA VAL A 398 -7.42 -19.38 8.21
C VAL A 398 -7.68 -17.87 8.27
N GLY A 399 -8.63 -17.45 9.12
CA GLY A 399 -8.91 -16.03 9.39
C GLY A 399 -9.52 -15.24 8.23
N ALA A 400 -9.92 -15.87 7.12
CA ALA A 400 -10.64 -15.23 6.02
C ALA A 400 -12.15 -15.21 6.27
N ASN A 401 -12.86 -14.23 5.69
CA ASN A 401 -14.30 -14.12 5.74
C ASN A 401 -14.86 -13.70 4.37
N ASP A 402 -14.80 -12.41 4.03
CA ASP A 402 -15.46 -11.88 2.84
C ASP A 402 -14.89 -12.47 1.53
N VAL A 403 -13.60 -12.75 1.49
CA VAL A 403 -12.91 -13.33 0.30
C VAL A 403 -13.22 -14.81 0.04
N VAL A 404 -13.99 -15.45 0.91
CA VAL A 404 -14.51 -16.82 0.77
C VAL A 404 -16.03 -16.87 0.93
N ASN A 405 -16.72 -15.74 0.77
CA ASN A 405 -18.15 -15.62 1.00
C ASN A 405 -18.93 -15.86 -0.29
N PRO A 406 -19.69 -16.95 -0.41
CA PRO A 406 -20.47 -17.28 -1.63
C PRO A 406 -21.49 -16.21 -2.02
N SER A 407 -21.95 -15.35 -1.10
CA SER A 407 -22.85 -14.24 -1.43
C SER A 407 -22.28 -13.29 -2.48
N ALA A 408 -20.97 -13.24 -2.64
CA ALA A 408 -20.33 -12.48 -3.73
C ALA A 408 -20.68 -12.99 -5.12
N ARG A 409 -21.04 -14.27 -5.23
CA ARG A 409 -21.40 -14.94 -6.48
C ARG A 409 -22.91 -15.16 -6.59
N GLU A 410 -23.57 -15.50 -5.48
CA GLU A 410 -24.92 -16.06 -5.45
C GLU A 410 -26.01 -15.02 -5.14
N ASP A 411 -25.69 -13.91 -4.47
CA ASP A 411 -26.66 -12.92 -4.02
C ASP A 411 -26.44 -11.54 -4.68
N PRO A 412 -27.25 -11.18 -5.71
CA PRO A 412 -27.15 -9.89 -6.39
C PRO A 412 -27.42 -8.65 -5.49
N GLU A 413 -28.08 -8.84 -4.35
CA GLU A 413 -28.34 -7.75 -3.39
C GLU A 413 -27.20 -7.59 -2.36
N SER A 414 -26.27 -8.51 -2.35
CA SER A 414 -25.12 -8.47 -1.44
C SER A 414 -24.20 -7.30 -1.75
N PRO A 415 -23.71 -6.55 -0.74
CA PRO A 415 -22.75 -5.46 -0.94
C PRO A 415 -21.41 -5.92 -1.52
N ILE A 416 -21.12 -7.21 -1.53
CA ILE A 416 -19.92 -7.81 -2.12
C ILE A 416 -20.19 -8.51 -3.46
N TYR A 417 -21.40 -8.41 -4.02
CA TYR A 417 -21.75 -9.06 -5.26
C TYR A 417 -20.81 -8.68 -6.40
N GLY A 418 -20.30 -9.68 -7.14
CA GLY A 418 -19.32 -9.50 -8.20
C GLY A 418 -17.87 -9.38 -7.73
N MET A 419 -17.61 -9.38 -6.43
CA MET A 419 -16.24 -9.46 -5.91
C MET A 419 -15.65 -10.84 -6.24
N PRO A 420 -14.43 -10.92 -6.80
CA PRO A 420 -13.73 -12.19 -6.91
C PRO A 420 -13.57 -12.84 -5.54
N ILE A 421 -13.82 -14.13 -5.43
CA ILE A 421 -13.64 -14.90 -4.21
C ILE A 421 -12.89 -16.21 -4.48
N LEU A 422 -12.40 -16.84 -3.45
CA LEU A 422 -11.98 -18.24 -3.48
C LEU A 422 -13.21 -19.12 -3.30
N ASN A 423 -13.49 -19.98 -4.28
CA ASN A 423 -14.66 -20.87 -4.31
C ASN A 423 -14.48 -22.07 -3.39
N VAL A 424 -14.05 -21.85 -2.17
CA VAL A 424 -13.73 -22.92 -1.20
C VAL A 424 -14.94 -23.79 -0.87
N ASP A 425 -16.15 -23.26 -1.05
CA ASP A 425 -17.42 -23.97 -0.83
C ASP A 425 -17.67 -25.11 -1.82
N GLU A 426 -16.91 -25.17 -2.92
CA GLU A 426 -16.97 -26.26 -3.91
C GLU A 426 -16.09 -27.48 -3.53
N ALA A 427 -15.22 -27.33 -2.50
CA ALA A 427 -14.38 -28.44 -2.01
C ALA A 427 -15.21 -29.50 -1.26
N GLN A 428 -14.67 -30.73 -1.13
CA GLN A 428 -15.36 -31.83 -0.46
C GLN A 428 -15.59 -31.53 1.03
N GLN A 429 -14.56 -30.96 1.71
CA GLN A 429 -14.64 -30.55 3.10
C GLN A 429 -13.99 -29.18 3.28
N VAL A 430 -14.63 -28.31 4.06
CA VAL A 430 -14.13 -26.99 4.40
C VAL A 430 -14.02 -26.83 5.90
N ILE A 431 -12.85 -26.47 6.38
CA ILE A 431 -12.60 -26.17 7.79
C ILE A 431 -12.28 -24.69 7.92
N VAL A 432 -13.05 -23.97 8.73
CA VAL A 432 -12.87 -22.53 8.92
C VAL A 432 -12.35 -22.25 10.33
N LEU A 433 -11.10 -21.78 10.42
CA LEU A 433 -10.52 -21.28 11.65
C LEU A 433 -10.97 -19.84 11.87
N LYS A 434 -11.71 -19.60 12.94
CA LYS A 434 -12.21 -18.27 13.28
C LYS A 434 -12.39 -18.12 14.79
N ARG A 435 -12.19 -16.93 15.33
CA ARG A 435 -12.37 -16.67 16.77
C ARG A 435 -13.84 -16.66 17.19
N SER A 436 -14.73 -16.24 16.31
CA SER A 436 -16.17 -16.11 16.55
C SER A 436 -16.96 -16.04 15.26
N MET A 437 -18.27 -16.06 15.32
CA MET A 437 -19.19 -15.87 14.17
C MET A 437 -19.31 -14.41 13.70
N SER A 438 -18.54 -13.47 14.25
CA SER A 438 -18.61 -12.06 13.85
C SER A 438 -18.40 -11.89 12.34
N THR A 439 -19.10 -10.92 11.76
CA THR A 439 -19.02 -10.57 10.35
C THR A 439 -17.61 -10.09 9.95
N GLY A 440 -17.32 -10.09 8.65
CA GLY A 440 -16.12 -9.50 8.07
C GLY A 440 -16.24 -7.99 7.89
N TYR A 441 -15.37 -7.42 7.07
CA TYR A 441 -15.37 -5.98 6.75
C TYR A 441 -16.64 -5.54 5.99
N ALA A 442 -17.25 -6.47 5.23
CA ALA A 442 -18.50 -6.19 4.51
C ALA A 442 -19.73 -6.08 5.44
N GLY A 443 -19.60 -6.48 6.72
CA GLY A 443 -20.68 -6.39 7.69
C GLY A 443 -21.81 -7.39 7.49
N ILE A 444 -21.64 -8.38 6.62
CA ILE A 444 -22.64 -9.40 6.26
C ILE A 444 -22.27 -10.79 6.80
N GLN A 445 -23.28 -11.63 6.99
CA GLN A 445 -23.05 -13.03 7.32
C GLN A 445 -22.44 -13.78 6.12
N ASN A 446 -21.67 -14.82 6.42
CA ASN A 446 -21.09 -15.68 5.41
C ASN A 446 -21.85 -17.03 5.37
N PRO A 447 -22.64 -17.30 4.30
CA PRO A 447 -23.36 -18.55 4.13
C PRO A 447 -22.48 -19.80 4.13
N LEU A 448 -21.20 -19.66 3.78
CA LEU A 448 -20.21 -20.76 3.83
C LEU A 448 -20.22 -21.47 5.19
N PHE A 449 -20.35 -20.72 6.29
CA PHE A 449 -20.24 -21.28 7.64
C PHE A 449 -21.39 -22.24 8.02
N PHE A 450 -22.45 -22.22 7.23
CA PHE A 450 -23.66 -23.04 7.44
C PHE A 450 -23.84 -24.14 6.41
N LYS A 451 -22.90 -24.27 5.42
CA LYS A 451 -22.94 -25.33 4.41
C LYS A 451 -22.65 -26.70 5.03
N ASP A 452 -23.21 -27.74 4.45
CA ASP A 452 -23.07 -29.11 4.96
C ASP A 452 -21.65 -29.67 4.93
N ASN A 453 -20.84 -29.19 4.00
CA ASN A 453 -19.43 -29.55 3.87
C ASN A 453 -18.49 -28.67 4.72
N THR A 454 -19.03 -27.76 5.54
CA THR A 454 -18.22 -26.80 6.33
C THR A 454 -18.27 -27.10 7.81
N GLN A 455 -17.11 -27.06 8.44
CA GLN A 455 -16.93 -27.20 9.88
C GLN A 455 -16.15 -25.99 10.43
N MET A 456 -16.54 -25.53 11.63
CA MET A 456 -15.95 -24.38 12.30
C MET A 456 -15.00 -24.83 13.42
N LEU A 457 -13.73 -24.45 13.33
CA LEU A 457 -12.76 -24.57 14.42
C LEU A 457 -12.60 -23.19 15.09
N PHE A 458 -13.22 -23.06 16.27
CA PHE A 458 -13.19 -21.80 16.99
C PHE A 458 -11.94 -21.68 17.87
N GLY A 459 -11.22 -20.59 17.72
CA GLY A 459 -10.03 -20.30 18.53
C GLY A 459 -9.16 -19.21 17.91
N ASP A 460 -8.06 -18.91 18.59
CA ASP A 460 -6.98 -18.15 18.01
C ASP A 460 -6.28 -19.01 16.94
N ALA A 461 -6.04 -18.44 15.76
CA ALA A 461 -5.57 -19.23 14.64
C ALA A 461 -4.17 -19.83 14.87
N LYS A 462 -3.28 -19.08 15.51
CA LYS A 462 -1.95 -19.57 15.84
C LYS A 462 -2.00 -20.72 16.85
N ALA A 463 -2.81 -20.56 17.89
CA ALA A 463 -2.98 -21.60 18.90
C ALA A 463 -3.64 -22.86 18.32
N SER A 464 -4.67 -22.67 17.45
CA SER A 464 -5.37 -23.79 16.80
C SER A 464 -4.45 -24.55 15.83
N LEU A 465 -3.67 -23.85 15.01
CA LEU A 465 -2.72 -24.47 14.10
C LEU A 465 -1.63 -25.23 14.85
N LYS A 466 -1.13 -24.65 15.95
CA LYS A 466 -0.15 -25.34 16.79
C LYS A 466 -0.73 -26.64 17.38
N ALA A 467 -1.97 -26.62 17.82
CA ALA A 467 -2.63 -27.84 18.32
C ALA A 467 -2.78 -28.88 17.20
N ILE A 468 -3.17 -28.48 15.98
CA ILE A 468 -3.24 -29.41 14.83
C ILE A 468 -1.86 -30.01 14.53
N VAL A 469 -0.79 -29.20 14.57
CA VAL A 469 0.59 -29.67 14.36
C VAL A 469 1.00 -30.69 15.42
N GLU A 470 0.64 -30.47 16.70
CA GLU A 470 0.91 -31.41 17.79
C GLU A 470 0.19 -32.76 17.56
N GLU A 471 -1.08 -32.72 17.13
CA GLU A 471 -1.84 -33.92 16.80
C GLU A 471 -1.32 -34.66 15.57
N LEU A 472 -0.94 -33.92 14.49
CA LEU A 472 -0.32 -34.55 13.32
C LEU A 472 0.97 -35.27 13.68
N LYS A 473 1.81 -34.70 14.55
CA LYS A 473 3.01 -35.37 15.06
C LYS A 473 2.71 -36.63 15.89
N ALA A 474 1.60 -36.62 16.59
CA ALA A 474 1.18 -37.76 17.38
C ALA A 474 0.62 -38.91 16.52
N LEU A 475 0.12 -38.60 15.31
CA LEU A 475 -0.36 -39.58 14.32
C LEU A 475 0.76 -40.22 13.52
N GLN A 476 1.93 -39.59 13.44
CA GLN A 476 3.07 -40.14 12.72
C GLN A 476 3.63 -41.38 13.43
N PRO A 477 3.82 -42.51 12.74
CA PRO A 477 4.44 -43.68 13.34
C PRO A 477 5.88 -43.38 13.76
N ALA A 478 6.27 -43.75 14.96
CA ALA A 478 7.60 -43.56 15.54
C ALA A 478 8.69 -44.30 14.76
#